data_fc8e1452dbd3f7a2829d32b8f2b8d2b0
#
_entry.id   fc8e1452dbd3f7a2829d32b8f2b8d2b0
#
_cell.length_a   1.000
_cell.length_b   1.000
_cell.length_c   1.000
_cell.angle_alpha   90.00
_cell.angle_beta   90.00
_cell.angle_gamma   90.00
#
_symmetry.space_group_name_H-M   'P 1'
#
loop_
_entity.id
_entity.type
_entity.pdbx_description
1 polymer ?
#
loop_
_entity_poly.entity_id
_entity_poly.type
_entity_poly.pdbx_seq_one_letter_code
_entity_poly.pdbx_strand_id
1 'polypeptide(L)'
;MEKRLRRKFALVAMLSVTFALALILVVINAVNYRSVCQASDERTEAIVQNGGSFPGAAGTDGTQTGQEETSDASVLILENLSTLYPGASGVSDRVFYFDKRAADIMDKEAPYDTRYFTVVLDDGGTVAQVDVNHVAATTAQDACAYALRVSTSGAKRGFYGTYRYRVVDIDDGFLYVFVDCARDLSNFEAFMGASAAIGVAAWLLVLILVVIFSRAAVRPMVESYRKQQRFITDASHEIKTPLAVIGAANDVLEIEAGESEWTQSIAAQVTRLKSLTERLVFLARMDEGATQFEKTDLDLSELVEYASEPFCAVAESRGKKLVRDMETGLRIQGDISALSQVVELLLDNATRYASDGSKIELALKKRSRGGATLQVSNAVDAMPEGDLRRLFNRFYRADTSRNSQTGGSGVGLSVAQAIVEAHSGSIRAQALDAHTICFTVTLP
;
A
#
# COMPACT_ATOMS: atom_id res chain seq x y z
N MET A 1 4.23 10.33 -20.42
CA MET A 1 3.34 10.63 -19.29
C MET A 1 2.16 9.64 -19.21
N GLU A 2 1.36 9.47 -20.24
CA GLU A 2 0.17 8.62 -20.29
C GLU A 2 0.42 7.16 -19.88
N LYS A 3 1.44 6.48 -20.48
CA LYS A 3 1.79 5.09 -20.15
C LYS A 3 2.17 4.90 -18.67
N ARG A 4 2.84 5.88 -18.07
CA ARG A 4 3.28 5.86 -16.67
C ARG A 4 2.10 6.04 -15.71
N LEU A 5 1.17 6.94 -16.05
CA LEU A 5 -0.05 7.18 -15.26
C LEU A 5 -0.97 5.97 -15.29
N ARG A 6 -1.18 5.38 -16.47
CA ARG A 6 -1.97 4.15 -16.65
C ARG A 6 -1.40 2.98 -15.83
N ARG A 7 -0.08 2.77 -15.87
CA ARG A 7 0.58 1.72 -15.08
C ARG A 7 0.36 1.92 -13.58
N LYS A 8 0.54 3.16 -13.08
CA LYS A 8 0.31 3.47 -11.67
C LYS A 8 -1.15 3.23 -11.26
N PHE A 9 -2.10 3.69 -12.07
CA PHE A 9 -3.53 3.49 -11.82
C PHE A 9 -3.89 2.00 -11.79
N ALA A 10 -3.46 1.24 -12.81
CA ALA A 10 -3.71 -0.20 -12.88
C ALA A 10 -3.06 -0.95 -11.70
N LEU A 11 -1.85 -0.57 -11.28
CA LEU A 11 -1.14 -1.20 -10.18
C LEU A 11 -1.88 -0.97 -8.85
N VAL A 12 -2.29 0.27 -8.56
CA VAL A 12 -3.02 0.60 -7.32
C VAL A 12 -4.38 -0.12 -7.28
N ALA A 13 -5.13 -0.10 -8.40
CA ALA A 13 -6.41 -0.79 -8.50
C ALA A 13 -6.25 -2.30 -8.29
N MET A 14 -5.29 -2.93 -8.95
CA MET A 14 -5.05 -4.37 -8.82
C MET A 14 -4.56 -4.76 -7.43
N LEU A 15 -3.74 -3.94 -6.78
CA LEU A 15 -3.28 -4.21 -5.42
C LEU A 15 -4.46 -4.21 -4.43
N SER A 16 -5.38 -3.25 -4.55
CA SER A 16 -6.59 -3.17 -3.72
C SER A 16 -7.51 -4.37 -3.94
N VAL A 17 -7.72 -4.78 -5.20
CA VAL A 17 -8.55 -5.94 -5.54
C VAL A 17 -7.91 -7.24 -5.04
N THR A 18 -6.59 -7.40 -5.21
CA THR A 18 -5.87 -8.59 -4.73
C THR A 18 -6.00 -8.73 -3.22
N PHE A 19 -5.83 -7.63 -2.47
CA PHE A 19 -5.98 -7.64 -1.02
C PHE A 19 -7.40 -8.02 -0.60
N ALA A 20 -8.42 -7.42 -1.23
CA ALA A 20 -9.83 -7.70 -0.92
C ALA A 20 -10.21 -9.17 -1.22
N LEU A 21 -9.82 -9.70 -2.40
CA LEU A 21 -10.09 -11.09 -2.76
C LEU A 21 -9.36 -12.08 -1.85
N ALA A 22 -8.10 -11.82 -1.52
CA ALA A 22 -7.34 -12.66 -0.59
C ALA A 22 -8.00 -12.70 0.80
N LEU A 23 -8.44 -11.55 1.33
CA LEU A 23 -9.13 -11.46 2.60
C LEU A 23 -10.45 -12.27 2.58
N ILE A 24 -11.26 -12.11 1.54
CA ILE A 24 -12.52 -12.84 1.37
C ILE A 24 -12.27 -14.34 1.32
N LEU A 25 -11.30 -14.80 0.52
CA LEU A 25 -10.97 -16.22 0.41
C LEU A 25 -10.50 -16.80 1.74
N VAL A 26 -9.65 -16.08 2.48
CA VAL A 26 -9.20 -16.51 3.80
C VAL A 26 -10.38 -16.63 4.77
N VAL A 27 -11.25 -15.63 4.82
CA VAL A 27 -12.41 -15.64 5.73
C VAL A 27 -13.38 -16.76 5.39
N ILE A 28 -13.74 -16.94 4.12
CA ILE A 28 -14.67 -18.00 3.69
C ILE A 28 -14.12 -19.39 4.02
N ASN A 29 -12.84 -19.64 3.70
CA ASN A 29 -12.23 -20.95 3.97
C ASN A 29 -12.03 -21.19 5.47
N ALA A 30 -11.71 -20.15 6.27
CA ALA A 30 -11.61 -20.24 7.71
C ALA A 30 -12.97 -20.55 8.37
N VAL A 31 -14.05 -19.92 7.90
CA VAL A 31 -15.41 -20.17 8.39
C VAL A 31 -15.82 -21.60 8.03
N ASN A 32 -15.58 -22.03 6.79
CA ASN A 32 -15.91 -23.40 6.37
C ASN A 32 -15.12 -24.45 7.16
N TYR A 33 -13.81 -24.25 7.36
CA TYR A 33 -13.00 -25.14 8.20
C TYR A 33 -13.51 -25.22 9.65
N ARG A 34 -13.88 -24.06 10.22
CA ARG A 34 -14.49 -24.02 11.57
C ARG A 34 -15.80 -24.81 11.63
N SER A 35 -16.63 -24.68 10.61
CA SER A 35 -17.90 -25.43 10.53
C SER A 35 -17.65 -26.96 10.51
N VAL A 36 -16.68 -27.42 9.71
CA VAL A 36 -16.28 -28.85 9.69
C VAL A 36 -15.78 -29.31 11.06
N CYS A 37 -14.91 -28.51 11.70
CA CYS A 37 -14.43 -28.86 13.05
C CYS A 37 -15.56 -28.90 14.09
N GLN A 38 -16.48 -27.93 14.03
CA GLN A 38 -17.58 -27.85 14.99
C GLN A 38 -18.56 -28.99 14.81
N ALA A 39 -18.95 -29.32 13.58
CA ALA A 39 -19.82 -30.49 13.32
C ALA A 39 -19.18 -31.82 13.78
N SER A 40 -17.85 -31.96 13.60
CA SER A 40 -17.12 -33.12 14.07
C SER A 40 -17.02 -33.18 15.60
N ASP A 41 -16.85 -32.04 16.28
CA ASP A 41 -16.84 -31.95 17.75
C ASP A 41 -18.22 -32.28 18.33
N GLU A 42 -19.31 -31.85 17.72
CA GLU A 42 -20.68 -32.17 18.14
C GLU A 42 -20.95 -33.69 18.03
N ARG A 43 -20.51 -34.33 16.94
CA ARG A 43 -20.63 -35.78 16.77
C ARG A 43 -19.80 -36.56 17.83
N THR A 44 -18.55 -36.14 18.05
CA THR A 44 -17.72 -36.80 19.10
C THR A 44 -18.30 -36.61 20.50
N GLU A 45 -18.85 -35.41 20.79
CA GLU A 45 -19.51 -35.12 22.07
C GLU A 45 -20.72 -36.02 22.30
N ALA A 46 -21.59 -36.19 21.28
CA ALA A 46 -22.77 -37.06 21.38
C ALA A 46 -22.41 -38.49 21.67
N ILE A 47 -21.33 -39.03 21.06
CA ILE A 47 -20.86 -40.39 21.33
C ILE A 47 -20.32 -40.51 22.77
N VAL A 48 -19.56 -39.51 23.22
CA VAL A 48 -19.03 -39.48 24.60
C VAL A 48 -20.17 -39.46 25.62
N GLN A 49 -21.15 -38.57 25.45
CA GLN A 49 -22.28 -38.46 26.39
C GLN A 49 -23.14 -39.72 26.46
N ASN A 50 -23.09 -40.52 25.40
CA ASN A 50 -23.81 -41.80 25.32
C ASN A 50 -22.92 -43.01 25.61
N GLY A 51 -21.84 -42.84 26.35
CA GLY A 51 -20.99 -43.93 26.84
C GLY A 51 -20.21 -44.69 25.77
N GLY A 52 -19.85 -44.02 24.65
CA GLY A 52 -19.08 -44.62 23.55
C GLY A 52 -19.91 -45.10 22.37
N SER A 53 -21.23 -44.96 22.41
CA SER A 53 -22.14 -45.34 21.34
C SER A 53 -22.87 -44.11 20.80
N PHE A 54 -23.25 -44.12 19.51
CA PHE A 54 -24.03 -43.00 18.96
C PHE A 54 -25.49 -43.05 19.43
N PRO A 55 -26.10 -41.95 19.89
CA PRO A 55 -27.49 -41.92 20.32
C PRO A 55 -28.42 -42.36 19.19
N GLY A 56 -29.30 -43.37 19.45
CA GLY A 56 -30.26 -43.87 18.46
C GLY A 56 -29.75 -45.02 17.58
N ALA A 57 -28.49 -45.45 17.71
CA ALA A 57 -27.96 -46.63 17.04
C ALA A 57 -28.43 -47.97 17.67
N ALA A 58 -29.01 -47.92 18.88
CA ALA A 58 -29.63 -49.10 19.49
C ALA A 58 -31.00 -49.33 18.84
N GLY A 59 -31.14 -50.48 18.16
CA GLY A 59 -32.33 -50.86 17.46
C GLY A 59 -33.61 -50.81 18.33
N THR A 60 -34.66 -50.31 17.70
CA THR A 60 -36.01 -50.54 18.14
C THR A 60 -36.25 -52.02 18.23
N ASP A 61 -36.13 -52.63 19.40
CA ASP A 61 -37.15 -53.53 19.90
C ASP A 61 -36.93 -53.87 21.37
N GLY A 62 -37.83 -53.43 22.24
CA GLY A 62 -38.01 -54.02 23.53
C GLY A 62 -38.57 -55.41 23.35
N THR A 63 -38.05 -56.36 24.15
CA THR A 63 -38.45 -57.73 24.28
C THR A 63 -37.78 -58.75 23.34
N GLN A 64 -36.55 -59.12 23.70
CA GLN A 64 -36.21 -60.56 23.65
C GLN A 64 -35.14 -60.83 24.70
N THR A 65 -35.59 -61.56 25.76
CA THR A 65 -34.78 -62.47 26.57
C THR A 65 -34.20 -63.51 25.59
N GLY A 66 -32.90 -63.54 25.42
CA GLY A 66 -32.29 -64.61 24.65
C GLY A 66 -30.81 -64.33 24.41
N GLN A 67 -30.00 -64.99 25.18
CA GLN A 67 -28.63 -65.44 24.90
C GLN A 67 -27.76 -64.53 24.06
N GLU A 68 -26.79 -63.92 24.70
CA GLU A 68 -25.58 -63.42 24.13
C GLU A 68 -24.92 -64.49 23.26
N GLU A 69 -25.06 -64.30 21.92
CA GLU A 69 -24.03 -64.75 21.01
C GLU A 69 -22.96 -63.58 20.98
N THR A 70 -22.01 -63.67 21.92
CA THR A 70 -20.72 -63.06 21.72
C THR A 70 -20.20 -63.56 20.39
N SER A 71 -20.22 -62.74 19.37
CA SER A 71 -19.73 -63.15 18.05
C SER A 71 -18.29 -63.66 18.24
N ASP A 72 -18.01 -64.88 17.75
CA ASP A 72 -16.68 -65.52 17.75
C ASP A 72 -15.55 -64.54 17.26
N ALA A 73 -15.91 -63.54 16.46
CA ALA A 73 -15.01 -62.53 15.97
C ALA A 73 -14.45 -61.61 17.08
N SER A 74 -15.28 -61.23 18.09
CA SER A 74 -14.84 -60.35 19.17
C SER A 74 -13.87 -61.05 20.10
N VAL A 75 -14.11 -62.37 20.36
CA VAL A 75 -13.25 -63.22 21.19
C VAL A 75 -11.91 -63.46 20.48
N LEU A 76 -11.93 -63.78 19.18
CA LEU A 76 -10.72 -63.97 18.37
C LEU A 76 -9.85 -62.69 18.24
N ILE A 77 -10.47 -61.53 18.23
CA ILE A 77 -9.77 -60.23 18.19
C ILE A 77 -9.10 -59.97 19.53
N LEU A 78 -9.78 -60.26 20.65
CA LEU A 78 -9.22 -60.12 22.00
C LEU A 78 -8.07 -61.09 22.26
N GLU A 79 -8.16 -62.34 21.77
CA GLU A 79 -7.06 -63.31 21.87
C GLU A 79 -5.83 -62.93 21.10
N ASN A 80 -5.99 -62.39 19.89
CA ASN A 80 -4.87 -61.86 19.09
C ASN A 80 -4.30 -60.55 19.65
N LEU A 81 -5.13 -59.68 20.25
CA LEU A 81 -4.69 -58.46 20.93
C LEU A 81 -3.96 -58.75 22.23
N SER A 82 -4.35 -59.80 22.98
CA SER A 82 -3.64 -60.18 24.18
C SER A 82 -2.21 -60.67 23.95
N THR A 83 -1.93 -61.20 22.77
CA THR A 83 -0.58 -61.58 22.33
C THR A 83 0.28 -60.38 21.91
N LEU A 84 -0.34 -59.33 21.39
CA LEU A 84 0.33 -58.10 20.95
C LEU A 84 0.46 -57.04 22.05
N TYR A 85 -0.49 -57.04 22.99
CA TYR A 85 -0.57 -56.15 24.13
C TYR A 85 -0.89 -56.92 25.41
N PRO A 86 0.11 -57.42 26.14
CA PRO A 86 -0.11 -58.16 27.36
C PRO A 86 -0.73 -57.25 28.44
N GLY A 87 -2.00 -57.50 28.78
CA GLY A 87 -2.77 -56.72 29.75
C GLY A 87 -4.25 -56.50 29.37
N ALA A 88 -4.65 -56.80 28.13
CA ALA A 88 -6.05 -56.71 27.74
C ALA A 88 -6.84 -57.94 28.25
N SER A 89 -7.40 -57.81 29.42
CA SER A 89 -8.26 -58.86 29.99
C SER A 89 -9.47 -58.23 30.67
N GLY A 90 -10.63 -58.54 30.14
CA GLY A 90 -11.91 -58.32 30.82
C GLY A 90 -12.89 -57.40 30.08
N VAL A 91 -13.92 -58.04 29.51
CA VAL A 91 -15.15 -57.33 29.12
C VAL A 91 -15.91 -57.03 30.39
N SER A 92 -16.07 -55.80 30.78
CA SER A 92 -16.93 -55.43 31.91
C SER A 92 -18.27 -54.92 31.35
N ASP A 93 -19.33 -55.69 31.73
CA ASP A 93 -20.73 -55.29 31.51
C ASP A 93 -21.05 -54.03 32.31
N ARG A 94 -20.83 -52.85 31.72
CA ARG A 94 -21.29 -51.61 32.31
C ARG A 94 -22.40 -50.98 31.45
N VAL A 95 -23.58 -50.92 32.01
CA VAL A 95 -24.76 -50.27 31.47
C VAL A 95 -24.63 -48.77 31.78
N PHE A 96 -24.40 -47.97 30.77
CA PHE A 96 -24.41 -46.49 30.88
C PHE A 96 -25.85 -45.96 30.76
N TYR A 97 -26.23 -45.01 31.62
CA TYR A 97 -27.54 -44.39 31.59
C TYR A 97 -27.63 -43.28 30.54
N PHE A 98 -28.72 -43.30 29.76
CA PHE A 98 -29.06 -42.36 28.71
C PHE A 98 -29.47 -41.00 29.23
N ASP A 99 -28.96 -39.92 28.66
CA ASP A 99 -29.59 -38.59 28.67
C ASP A 99 -30.34 -38.34 27.33
N LYS A 100 -31.67 -38.37 27.42
CA LYS A 100 -32.58 -38.15 26.26
C LYS A 100 -32.46 -36.79 25.56
N ARG A 101 -31.76 -35.82 26.13
CA ARG A 101 -31.67 -34.44 25.59
C ARG A 101 -30.70 -34.29 24.42
N ALA A 102 -29.74 -35.20 24.28
CA ALA A 102 -28.76 -35.12 23.19
C ALA A 102 -29.33 -35.59 21.82
N ALA A 103 -30.38 -36.44 21.84
CA ALA A 103 -30.98 -36.99 20.61
C ALA A 103 -31.88 -36.03 19.84
N ASP A 104 -32.35 -34.92 20.46
CA ASP A 104 -33.30 -33.96 19.86
C ASP A 104 -32.64 -32.90 18.96
N ILE A 105 -31.32 -32.80 18.96
CA ILE A 105 -30.57 -31.73 18.27
C ILE A 105 -29.89 -32.23 16.97
N MET A 106 -29.73 -33.53 16.79
CA MET A 106 -29.06 -34.11 15.62
C MET A 106 -30.06 -34.64 14.57
N ASP A 107 -29.62 -34.52 13.29
CA ASP A 107 -30.32 -35.11 12.14
C ASP A 107 -30.59 -36.63 12.43
N LYS A 108 -31.81 -37.06 12.18
CA LYS A 108 -32.25 -38.47 12.43
C LYS A 108 -31.43 -39.49 11.67
N GLU A 109 -30.70 -39.10 10.63
CA GLU A 109 -29.81 -39.98 9.84
C GLU A 109 -28.37 -40.00 10.38
N ALA A 110 -28.01 -39.06 11.26
CA ALA A 110 -26.66 -38.97 11.80
C ALA A 110 -26.12 -40.29 12.46
N PRO A 111 -26.94 -41.10 13.15
CA PRO A 111 -26.49 -42.38 13.70
C PRO A 111 -26.04 -43.38 12.63
N TYR A 112 -26.62 -43.30 11.43
CA TYR A 112 -26.34 -44.25 10.34
C TYR A 112 -25.21 -43.78 9.42
N ASP A 113 -24.97 -42.48 9.38
CA ASP A 113 -23.95 -41.84 8.52
C ASP A 113 -22.63 -41.61 9.25
N THR A 114 -22.65 -41.62 10.60
CA THR A 114 -21.43 -41.36 11.40
C THR A 114 -20.60 -42.60 11.54
N ARG A 115 -19.43 -42.61 10.94
CA ARG A 115 -18.42 -43.65 11.10
C ARG A 115 -17.53 -43.30 12.28
N TYR A 116 -17.44 -44.18 13.27
CA TYR A 116 -16.64 -43.94 14.45
C TYR A 116 -16.12 -45.27 15.02
N PHE A 117 -15.12 -45.20 15.87
CA PHE A 117 -14.67 -46.29 16.71
C PHE A 117 -14.26 -45.75 18.08
N THR A 118 -14.28 -46.62 19.07
CA THR A 118 -13.92 -46.25 20.43
C THR A 118 -12.90 -47.23 20.99
N VAL A 119 -12.02 -46.68 21.84
CA VAL A 119 -11.00 -47.47 22.55
C VAL A 119 -11.00 -47.04 24.01
N VAL A 120 -11.04 -47.98 24.91
CA VAL A 120 -10.89 -47.74 26.35
C VAL A 120 -9.50 -48.20 26.76
N LEU A 121 -8.74 -47.28 27.38
CA LEU A 121 -7.46 -47.58 28.02
C LEU A 121 -7.66 -47.54 29.54
N ASP A 122 -7.09 -48.50 30.27
CA ASP A 122 -7.04 -48.45 31.73
C ASP A 122 -6.04 -47.39 32.24
N ASP A 123 -6.00 -47.17 33.56
CA ASP A 123 -5.06 -46.22 34.17
C ASP A 123 -3.58 -46.58 33.94
N GLY A 124 -3.29 -47.84 33.62
CA GLY A 124 -1.95 -48.32 33.24
C GLY A 124 -1.60 -48.08 31.77
N GLY A 125 -2.54 -47.57 30.96
CA GLY A 125 -2.36 -47.35 29.53
C GLY A 125 -2.49 -48.62 28.69
N THR A 126 -3.06 -49.71 29.24
CA THR A 126 -3.34 -50.91 28.48
C THR A 126 -4.75 -50.85 27.87
N VAL A 127 -4.94 -51.56 26.75
CA VAL A 127 -6.24 -51.56 26.05
C VAL A 127 -7.20 -52.47 26.81
N ALA A 128 -8.28 -51.86 27.35
CA ALA A 128 -9.33 -52.60 28.07
C ALA A 128 -10.47 -53.02 27.12
N GLN A 129 -10.87 -52.16 26.18
CA GLN A 129 -11.96 -52.43 25.24
C GLN A 129 -11.74 -51.70 23.91
N VAL A 130 -12.16 -52.29 22.79
CA VAL A 130 -12.15 -51.71 21.46
C VAL A 130 -13.46 -51.99 20.77
N ASP A 131 -14.11 -50.96 20.22
CA ASP A 131 -15.30 -51.10 19.38
C ASP A 131 -15.03 -50.47 18.02
N VAL A 132 -15.02 -51.28 16.95
CA VAL A 132 -14.83 -50.90 15.56
C VAL A 132 -16.03 -51.23 14.67
N ASN A 133 -17.19 -51.61 15.30
CA ASN A 133 -18.36 -52.06 14.54
C ASN A 133 -18.98 -51.00 13.65
N HIS A 134 -18.69 -49.73 13.91
CA HIS A 134 -19.24 -48.58 13.16
C HIS A 134 -18.28 -47.99 12.12
N VAL A 135 -17.13 -48.68 11.87
CA VAL A 135 -16.14 -48.23 10.86
C VAL A 135 -15.59 -49.45 10.12
N ALA A 136 -15.69 -49.43 8.78
CA ALA A 136 -15.16 -50.51 7.97
C ALA A 136 -13.69 -50.36 7.57
N ALA A 137 -13.17 -49.11 7.65
CA ALA A 137 -11.82 -48.73 7.17
C ALA A 137 -10.71 -48.90 8.22
N THR A 138 -11.06 -49.25 9.48
CA THR A 138 -10.10 -49.33 10.59
C THR A 138 -10.20 -50.72 11.24
N THR A 139 -9.07 -51.40 11.40
CA THR A 139 -9.00 -52.65 12.15
C THR A 139 -8.87 -52.35 13.65
N ALA A 140 -9.24 -53.31 14.49
CA ALA A 140 -9.06 -53.18 15.95
C ALA A 140 -7.58 -52.91 16.31
N GLN A 141 -6.64 -53.46 15.56
CA GLN A 141 -5.20 -53.24 15.76
C GLN A 141 -4.81 -51.79 15.45
N ASP A 142 -5.33 -51.21 14.35
CA ASP A 142 -5.11 -49.83 14.00
C ASP A 142 -5.74 -48.87 15.01
N ALA A 143 -6.97 -49.18 15.47
CA ALA A 143 -7.68 -48.39 16.49
C ALA A 143 -6.88 -48.29 17.80
N CYS A 144 -6.34 -49.43 18.26
CA CYS A 144 -5.46 -49.45 19.43
C CYS A 144 -4.18 -48.63 19.21
N ALA A 145 -3.55 -48.75 18.04
CA ALA A 145 -2.34 -48.01 17.73
C ALA A 145 -2.62 -46.48 17.70
N TYR A 146 -3.80 -46.05 17.21
CA TYR A 146 -4.20 -44.65 17.22
C TYR A 146 -4.43 -44.12 18.64
N ALA A 147 -5.16 -44.88 19.48
CA ALA A 147 -5.40 -44.51 20.86
C ALA A 147 -4.09 -44.38 21.66
N LEU A 148 -3.17 -45.35 21.52
CA LEU A 148 -1.86 -45.30 22.18
C LEU A 148 -0.99 -44.12 21.70
N ARG A 149 -1.05 -43.75 20.43
CA ARG A 149 -0.34 -42.57 19.96
C ARG A 149 -0.95 -41.27 20.47
N VAL A 150 -2.28 -41.20 20.54
CA VAL A 150 -2.97 -40.01 21.08
C VAL A 150 -2.70 -39.91 22.59
N SER A 151 -2.67 -41.02 23.33
CA SER A 151 -2.37 -41.00 24.77
C SER A 151 -1.00 -40.43 25.08
N THR A 152 0.02 -40.70 24.26
CA THR A 152 1.37 -40.13 24.42
C THR A 152 1.42 -38.63 24.16
N SER A 153 0.47 -38.04 23.42
CA SER A 153 0.40 -36.60 23.16
C SER A 153 -0.18 -35.78 24.32
N GLY A 154 -0.92 -36.44 25.23
CA GLY A 154 -1.64 -35.77 26.33
C GLY A 154 -2.78 -34.84 25.92
N ALA A 155 -3.07 -34.72 24.63
CA ALA A 155 -4.13 -33.84 24.14
C ALA A 155 -5.51 -34.50 24.26
N LYS A 156 -6.46 -33.82 24.92
CA LYS A 156 -7.82 -34.33 25.15
C LYS A 156 -8.72 -34.27 23.90
N ARG A 157 -8.36 -33.55 22.87
CA ARG A 157 -9.09 -33.42 21.58
C ARG A 157 -8.16 -32.99 20.46
N GLY A 158 -8.48 -33.41 19.23
CA GLY A 158 -7.68 -33.02 18.05
C GLY A 158 -8.06 -33.81 16.82
N PHE A 159 -7.20 -33.74 15.81
CA PHE A 159 -7.23 -34.62 14.66
C PHE A 159 -6.05 -35.58 14.71
N TYR A 160 -6.32 -36.82 14.35
CA TYR A 160 -5.31 -37.83 14.04
C TYR A 160 -5.58 -38.38 12.63
N GLY A 161 -4.78 -37.99 11.67
CA GLY A 161 -5.09 -38.21 10.25
C GLY A 161 -6.44 -37.62 9.86
N THR A 162 -7.36 -38.43 9.39
CA THR A 162 -8.73 -38.04 9.02
C THR A 162 -9.74 -38.16 10.16
N TYR A 163 -9.31 -38.66 11.33
CA TYR A 163 -10.16 -38.84 12.47
C TYR A 163 -10.14 -37.67 13.43
N ARG A 164 -11.34 -37.15 13.76
CA ARG A 164 -11.51 -36.24 14.90
C ARG A 164 -11.57 -37.08 16.16
N TYR A 165 -10.74 -36.82 17.17
CA TYR A 165 -10.75 -37.56 18.41
C TYR A 165 -11.07 -36.69 19.62
N ARG A 166 -11.65 -37.39 20.64
CA ARG A 166 -11.87 -36.83 21.97
C ARG A 166 -11.54 -37.90 23.02
N VAL A 167 -10.91 -37.45 24.09
CA VAL A 167 -10.53 -38.30 25.24
C VAL A 167 -11.28 -37.82 26.46
N VAL A 168 -11.91 -38.74 27.15
CA VAL A 168 -12.69 -38.48 28.37
C VAL A 168 -12.27 -39.44 29.46
N ASP A 169 -12.17 -38.91 30.69
CA ASP A 169 -11.87 -39.69 31.89
C ASP A 169 -13.13 -40.49 32.27
N ILE A 170 -12.99 -41.78 32.51
CA ILE A 170 -14.04 -42.67 33.01
C ILE A 170 -13.54 -43.35 34.30
N ASP A 171 -14.44 -43.99 35.05
CA ASP A 171 -14.13 -44.51 36.40
C ASP A 171 -12.91 -45.46 36.47
N ASP A 172 -12.60 -46.22 35.40
CA ASP A 172 -11.48 -47.15 35.33
C ASP A 172 -10.52 -46.88 34.19
N GLY A 173 -10.32 -45.57 33.82
CA GLY A 173 -9.36 -45.20 32.78
C GLY A 173 -9.85 -44.11 31.85
N PHE A 174 -9.55 -44.24 30.54
CA PHE A 174 -9.81 -43.19 29.54
C PHE A 174 -10.55 -43.77 28.33
N LEU A 175 -11.67 -43.10 27.97
CA LEU A 175 -12.41 -43.41 26.74
C LEU A 175 -11.88 -42.52 25.61
N TYR A 176 -11.40 -43.12 24.54
CA TYR A 176 -10.98 -42.49 23.29
C TYR A 176 -12.04 -42.69 22.24
N VAL A 177 -12.65 -41.62 21.78
CA VAL A 177 -13.65 -41.63 20.69
C VAL A 177 -13.00 -41.03 19.44
N PHE A 178 -13.10 -41.78 18.33
CA PHE A 178 -12.60 -41.33 17.04
C PHE A 178 -13.75 -41.31 16.02
N VAL A 179 -14.00 -40.18 15.40
CA VAL A 179 -15.01 -40.00 14.34
C VAL A 179 -14.30 -39.77 13.02
N ASP A 180 -14.68 -40.56 12.01
CA ASP A 180 -14.13 -40.43 10.65
C ASP A 180 -14.67 -39.17 9.96
N CYS A 181 -13.77 -38.21 9.69
CA CYS A 181 -14.03 -36.95 9.00
C CYS A 181 -13.46 -36.94 7.59
N ALA A 182 -13.06 -38.08 7.02
CA ALA A 182 -12.41 -38.14 5.70
C ALA A 182 -13.28 -37.49 4.63
N ARG A 183 -14.60 -37.73 4.65
CA ARG A 183 -15.55 -37.13 3.70
C ARG A 183 -15.68 -35.63 3.87
N ASP A 184 -15.77 -35.14 5.13
CA ASP A 184 -15.92 -33.73 5.45
C ASP A 184 -14.65 -32.96 5.08
N LEU A 185 -13.46 -33.54 5.37
CA LEU A 185 -12.17 -32.96 4.97
C LEU A 185 -11.98 -32.94 3.44
N SER A 186 -12.36 -34.03 2.75
CA SER A 186 -12.31 -34.06 1.27
C SER A 186 -13.24 -33.02 0.65
N ASN A 187 -14.45 -32.83 1.19
CA ASN A 187 -15.36 -31.79 0.77
C ASN A 187 -14.78 -30.39 1.02
N PHE A 188 -14.13 -30.20 2.17
CA PHE A 188 -13.42 -28.94 2.46
C PHE A 188 -12.28 -28.68 1.48
N GLU A 189 -11.46 -29.69 1.15
CA GLU A 189 -10.38 -29.54 0.15
C GLU A 189 -10.94 -29.22 -1.24
N ALA A 190 -12.00 -29.90 -1.66
CA ALA A 190 -12.68 -29.62 -2.92
C ALA A 190 -13.25 -28.20 -2.96
N PHE A 191 -13.88 -27.75 -1.85
CA PHE A 191 -14.39 -26.38 -1.72
C PHE A 191 -13.26 -25.35 -1.78
N MET A 192 -12.16 -25.60 -1.08
CA MET A 192 -10.98 -24.73 -1.09
C MET A 192 -10.39 -24.62 -2.50
N GLY A 193 -10.28 -25.75 -3.22
CA GLY A 193 -9.84 -25.75 -4.61
C GLY A 193 -10.77 -24.96 -5.55
N ALA A 194 -12.08 -25.18 -5.42
CA ALA A 194 -13.09 -24.47 -6.20
C ALA A 194 -13.10 -22.97 -5.90
N SER A 195 -13.06 -22.59 -4.64
CA SER A 195 -13.03 -21.18 -4.21
C SER A 195 -11.77 -20.47 -4.71
N ALA A 196 -10.61 -21.13 -4.68
CA ALA A 196 -9.36 -20.60 -5.22
C ALA A 196 -9.45 -20.42 -6.76
N ALA A 197 -9.99 -21.40 -7.49
CA ALA A 197 -10.17 -21.29 -8.95
C ALA A 197 -11.09 -20.15 -9.33
N ILE A 198 -12.22 -19.98 -8.63
CA ILE A 198 -13.16 -18.86 -8.82
C ILE A 198 -12.46 -17.53 -8.50
N GLY A 199 -11.68 -17.47 -7.42
CA GLY A 199 -10.91 -16.28 -7.05
C GLY A 199 -9.91 -15.86 -8.12
N VAL A 200 -9.17 -16.82 -8.69
CA VAL A 200 -8.23 -16.56 -9.80
C VAL A 200 -8.97 -16.10 -11.07
N ALA A 201 -10.09 -16.73 -11.42
CA ALA A 201 -10.89 -16.33 -12.57
C ALA A 201 -11.45 -14.91 -12.41
N ALA A 202 -11.98 -14.56 -11.22
CA ALA A 202 -12.45 -13.23 -10.89
C ALA A 202 -11.31 -12.19 -10.95
N TRP A 203 -10.14 -12.53 -10.41
CA TRP A 203 -8.96 -11.66 -10.48
C TRP A 203 -8.52 -11.37 -11.91
N LEU A 204 -8.47 -12.40 -12.78
CA LEU A 204 -8.16 -12.24 -14.21
C LEU A 204 -9.19 -11.39 -14.94
N LEU A 205 -10.47 -11.57 -14.65
CA LEU A 205 -11.55 -10.77 -15.22
C LEU A 205 -11.38 -9.29 -14.85
N VAL A 206 -11.15 -9.00 -13.57
CA VAL A 206 -10.92 -7.62 -13.10
C VAL A 206 -9.67 -7.03 -13.73
N LEU A 207 -8.59 -7.81 -13.88
CA LEU A 207 -7.36 -7.35 -14.56
C LEU A 207 -7.67 -6.92 -16.00
N ILE A 208 -8.42 -7.71 -16.74
CA ILE A 208 -8.85 -7.38 -18.13
C ILE A 208 -9.66 -6.08 -18.13
N LEU A 209 -10.65 -5.97 -17.25
CA LEU A 209 -11.48 -4.77 -17.14
C LEU A 209 -10.66 -3.53 -16.78
N VAL A 210 -9.75 -3.61 -15.80
CA VAL A 210 -8.86 -2.52 -15.41
C VAL A 210 -7.98 -2.08 -16.58
N VAL A 211 -7.43 -3.02 -17.37
CA VAL A 211 -6.62 -2.69 -18.56
C VAL A 211 -7.45 -1.99 -19.63
N ILE A 212 -8.66 -2.44 -19.88
CA ILE A 212 -9.57 -1.84 -20.88
C ILE A 212 -10.01 -0.44 -20.42
N PHE A 213 -10.58 -0.34 -19.21
CA PHE A 213 -11.13 0.92 -18.69
C PHE A 213 -10.06 1.95 -18.34
N SER A 214 -8.84 1.54 -17.98
CA SER A 214 -7.74 2.48 -17.71
C SER A 214 -7.42 3.37 -18.91
N ARG A 215 -7.64 2.86 -20.14
CA ARG A 215 -7.48 3.67 -21.36
C ARG A 215 -8.57 4.74 -21.45
N ALA A 216 -9.81 4.34 -21.25
CA ALA A 216 -10.95 5.24 -21.35
C ALA A 216 -10.95 6.33 -20.25
N ALA A 217 -10.54 5.97 -19.03
CA ALA A 217 -10.50 6.90 -17.90
C ALA A 217 -9.34 7.92 -17.96
N VAL A 218 -8.15 7.48 -18.38
CA VAL A 218 -6.95 8.33 -18.38
C VAL A 218 -6.87 9.25 -19.61
N ARG A 219 -7.38 8.80 -20.76
CA ARG A 219 -7.31 9.53 -22.02
C ARG A 219 -7.94 10.94 -21.95
N PRO A 220 -9.19 11.13 -21.48
CA PRO A 220 -9.80 12.46 -21.42
C PRO A 220 -9.05 13.40 -20.49
N MET A 221 -8.47 12.90 -19.40
CA MET A 221 -7.66 13.71 -18.48
C MET A 221 -6.38 14.23 -19.14
N VAL A 222 -5.70 13.37 -19.91
CA VAL A 222 -4.49 13.76 -20.66
C VAL A 222 -4.84 14.72 -21.79
N GLU A 223 -5.95 14.49 -22.51
CA GLU A 223 -6.43 15.38 -23.57
C GLU A 223 -6.83 16.75 -23.02
N SER A 224 -7.54 16.80 -21.88
CA SER A 224 -7.90 18.08 -21.22
C SER A 224 -6.65 18.84 -20.78
N TYR A 225 -5.67 18.16 -20.18
CA TYR A 225 -4.41 18.77 -19.80
C TYR A 225 -3.64 19.36 -21.00
N ARG A 226 -3.56 18.61 -22.10
CA ARG A 226 -2.94 19.10 -23.35
C ARG A 226 -3.68 20.29 -23.97
N LYS A 227 -5.01 20.28 -23.93
CA LYS A 227 -5.81 21.43 -24.41
C LYS A 227 -5.54 22.67 -23.58
N GLN A 228 -5.47 22.53 -22.26
CA GLN A 228 -5.15 23.64 -21.37
C GLN A 228 -3.74 24.21 -21.64
N GLN A 229 -2.77 23.35 -21.91
CA GLN A 229 -1.41 23.80 -22.24
C GLN A 229 -1.37 24.53 -23.57
N ARG A 230 -1.97 23.98 -24.63
CA ARG A 230 -2.07 24.66 -25.93
C ARG A 230 -2.76 26.01 -25.82
N PHE A 231 -3.86 26.08 -25.08
CA PHE A 231 -4.56 27.33 -24.81
C PHE A 231 -3.62 28.40 -24.20
N ILE A 232 -2.76 28.03 -23.25
CA ILE A 232 -1.79 28.95 -22.64
C ILE A 232 -0.77 29.41 -23.68
N THR A 233 -0.27 28.52 -24.53
CA THR A 233 0.71 28.84 -25.57
C THR A 233 0.09 29.79 -26.63
N ASP A 234 -1.09 29.46 -27.14
CA ASP A 234 -1.80 30.22 -28.16
C ASP A 234 -2.21 31.61 -27.62
N ALA A 235 -2.82 31.66 -26.43
CA ALA A 235 -3.18 32.92 -25.77
C ALA A 235 -1.96 33.83 -25.54
N SER A 236 -0.82 33.23 -25.24
CA SER A 236 0.41 34.00 -25.02
C SER A 236 0.95 34.60 -26.29
N HIS A 237 0.84 33.94 -27.45
CA HIS A 237 1.18 34.53 -28.73
C HIS A 237 0.22 35.66 -29.11
N GLU A 238 -1.08 35.48 -28.85
CA GLU A 238 -2.10 36.51 -29.11
C GLU A 238 -1.98 37.73 -28.19
N ILE A 239 -1.40 37.58 -26.98
CA ILE A 239 -1.12 38.70 -26.06
C ILE A 239 0.19 39.43 -26.43
N LYS A 240 1.19 38.74 -26.96
CA LYS A 240 2.50 39.32 -27.27
C LYS A 240 2.41 40.41 -28.36
N THR A 241 1.55 40.20 -29.36
CA THR A 241 1.35 41.12 -30.47
C THR A 241 0.78 42.48 -30.01
N PRO A 242 -0.37 42.55 -29.28
CA PRO A 242 -0.87 43.85 -28.81
C PRO A 242 0.05 44.51 -27.80
N LEU A 243 0.79 43.78 -26.99
CA LEU A 243 1.79 44.36 -26.10
C LEU A 243 2.93 45.02 -26.87
N ALA A 244 3.38 44.41 -27.97
CA ALA A 244 4.39 45.03 -28.84
C ALA A 244 3.88 46.31 -29.47
N VAL A 245 2.61 46.37 -29.91
CA VAL A 245 1.99 47.57 -30.47
C VAL A 245 1.85 48.68 -29.43
N ILE A 246 1.41 48.33 -28.19
CA ILE A 246 1.31 49.31 -27.09
C ILE A 246 2.70 49.87 -26.75
N GLY A 247 3.74 48.98 -26.68
CA GLY A 247 5.12 49.44 -26.47
C GLY A 247 5.59 50.40 -27.53
N ALA A 248 5.43 50.04 -28.82
CA ALA A 248 5.82 50.93 -29.93
C ALA A 248 5.05 52.25 -29.96
N ALA A 249 3.76 52.26 -29.62
CA ALA A 249 2.97 53.48 -29.49
C ALA A 249 3.47 54.36 -28.34
N ASN A 250 3.87 53.77 -27.22
CA ASN A 250 4.45 54.49 -26.09
C ASN A 250 5.82 55.10 -26.46
N ASP A 251 6.67 54.34 -27.17
CA ASP A 251 7.96 54.81 -27.63
C ASP A 251 7.80 56.02 -28.57
N VAL A 252 6.78 56.04 -29.47
CA VAL A 252 6.44 57.15 -30.32
C VAL A 252 5.98 58.37 -29.50
N LEU A 253 5.13 58.18 -28.49
CA LEU A 253 4.67 59.23 -27.58
C LEU A 253 5.83 59.81 -26.79
N GLU A 254 6.82 59.07 -26.39
CA GLU A 254 8.04 59.57 -25.72
C GLU A 254 8.90 60.43 -26.68
N ILE A 255 8.97 60.04 -27.95
CA ILE A 255 9.69 60.82 -28.97
C ILE A 255 8.97 62.12 -29.28
N GLU A 256 7.63 62.13 -29.42
CA GLU A 256 6.85 63.33 -29.81
C GLU A 256 6.59 64.28 -28.65
N ALA A 257 6.25 63.74 -27.45
CA ALA A 257 5.81 64.56 -26.31
C ALA A 257 6.84 64.63 -25.16
N GLY A 258 7.96 63.95 -25.30
CA GLY A 258 8.96 63.77 -24.23
C GLY A 258 8.59 62.74 -23.19
N GLU A 259 9.56 62.36 -22.38
CA GLU A 259 9.35 61.43 -21.25
C GLU A 259 8.42 62.06 -20.19
N SER A 260 7.46 61.25 -19.73
CA SER A 260 6.55 61.61 -18.65
C SER A 260 6.41 60.44 -17.67
N GLU A 261 5.96 60.69 -16.44
CA GLU A 261 5.67 59.63 -15.47
C GLU A 261 4.67 58.59 -16.01
N TRP A 262 3.76 59.03 -16.89
CA TRP A 262 2.76 58.16 -17.50
C TRP A 262 3.37 57.25 -18.57
N THR A 263 4.23 57.78 -19.46
CA THR A 263 4.91 56.96 -20.48
C THR A 263 5.86 55.96 -19.84
N GLN A 264 6.61 56.36 -18.84
CA GLN A 264 7.47 55.47 -18.04
C GLN A 264 6.66 54.39 -17.34
N SER A 265 5.49 54.72 -16.76
CA SER A 265 4.59 53.73 -16.13
C SER A 265 4.05 52.74 -17.16
N ILE A 266 3.63 53.19 -18.35
CA ILE A 266 3.16 52.31 -19.44
C ILE A 266 4.29 51.38 -19.88
N ALA A 267 5.49 51.87 -20.14
CA ALA A 267 6.65 51.08 -20.53
C ALA A 267 6.98 50.00 -19.50
N ALA A 268 6.95 50.36 -18.22
CA ALA A 268 7.17 49.43 -17.14
C ALA A 268 6.11 48.30 -17.10
N GLN A 269 4.80 48.62 -17.31
CA GLN A 269 3.74 47.65 -17.33
C GLN A 269 3.79 46.74 -18.57
N VAL A 270 4.11 47.28 -19.74
CA VAL A 270 4.31 46.52 -20.99
C VAL A 270 5.45 45.50 -20.81
N THR A 271 6.60 45.94 -20.29
CA THR A 271 7.76 45.07 -20.01
C THR A 271 7.41 43.98 -19.01
N ARG A 272 6.67 44.33 -17.97
CA ARG A 272 6.19 43.36 -16.97
C ARG A 272 5.27 42.30 -17.57
N LEU A 273 4.28 42.72 -18.40
CA LEU A 273 3.34 41.78 -19.04
C LEU A 273 4.05 40.88 -20.06
N LYS A 274 5.00 41.46 -20.84
CA LYS A 274 5.84 40.69 -21.77
C LYS A 274 6.61 39.59 -21.04
N SER A 275 7.31 39.93 -19.96
CA SER A 275 8.07 38.96 -19.13
C SER A 275 7.17 37.90 -18.52
N LEU A 276 5.98 38.25 -18.00
CA LEU A 276 5.01 37.31 -17.47
C LEU A 276 4.56 36.32 -18.53
N THR A 277 4.20 36.79 -19.72
CA THR A 277 3.74 35.96 -20.84
C THR A 277 4.84 35.01 -21.29
N GLU A 278 6.08 35.45 -21.41
CA GLU A 278 7.23 34.61 -21.77
C GLU A 278 7.48 33.51 -20.75
N ARG A 279 7.40 33.81 -19.44
CA ARG A 279 7.53 32.82 -18.36
C ARG A 279 6.40 31.79 -18.38
N LEU A 280 5.17 32.19 -18.73
CA LEU A 280 4.03 31.28 -18.86
C LEU A 280 4.17 30.31 -20.05
N VAL A 281 4.59 30.85 -21.22
CA VAL A 281 4.88 30.00 -22.41
C VAL A 281 5.99 29.01 -22.10
N PHE A 282 7.05 29.46 -21.44
CA PHE A 282 8.17 28.63 -21.06
C PHE A 282 7.69 27.45 -20.19
N LEU A 283 6.89 27.74 -19.14
CA LEU A 283 6.33 26.67 -18.28
C LEU A 283 5.41 25.72 -19.04
N ALA A 284 4.57 26.23 -19.95
CA ALA A 284 3.71 25.38 -20.76
C ALA A 284 4.51 24.41 -21.64
N ARG A 285 5.58 24.91 -22.30
CA ARG A 285 6.49 24.08 -23.11
C ARG A 285 7.28 23.06 -22.30
N MET A 286 7.71 23.44 -21.09
CA MET A 286 8.38 22.53 -20.17
C MET A 286 7.49 21.35 -19.78
N ASP A 287 6.22 21.60 -19.45
CA ASP A 287 5.24 20.58 -19.14
C ASP A 287 4.96 19.61 -20.30
N GLU A 288 5.06 20.09 -21.53
CA GLU A 288 4.95 19.24 -22.73
C GLU A 288 6.17 18.34 -22.95
N GLY A 289 7.28 18.61 -22.27
CA GLY A 289 8.58 17.99 -22.55
C GLY A 289 9.13 18.41 -23.92
N ALA A 290 8.61 19.51 -24.47
CA ALA A 290 9.01 20.04 -25.78
C ALA A 290 10.31 20.86 -25.72
N THR A 291 10.71 21.31 -24.52
CA THR A 291 11.95 22.05 -24.33
C THR A 291 13.11 21.06 -24.24
N GLN A 292 13.92 21.03 -25.26
CA GLN A 292 15.20 20.31 -25.25
C GLN A 292 16.30 21.29 -24.79
N PHE A 293 16.93 20.96 -23.66
CA PHE A 293 18.09 21.70 -23.18
C PHE A 293 19.36 21.16 -23.82
N GLU A 294 20.18 22.05 -24.30
CA GLU A 294 21.52 21.73 -24.84
C GLU A 294 22.50 21.57 -23.67
N LYS A 295 22.49 20.40 -23.06
CA LYS A 295 23.37 20.10 -21.92
C LYS A 295 24.80 19.91 -22.41
N THR A 296 25.66 20.80 -21.96
CA THR A 296 27.11 20.75 -22.21
C THR A 296 27.87 20.65 -20.88
N ASP A 297 29.14 20.28 -20.95
CA ASP A 297 30.03 20.34 -19.79
C ASP A 297 30.39 21.83 -19.54
N LEU A 298 29.94 22.37 -18.42
CA LEU A 298 30.10 23.78 -18.08
C LEU A 298 30.72 23.94 -16.69
N ASP A 299 31.44 25.06 -16.50
CA ASP A 299 31.88 25.51 -15.18
C ASP A 299 30.75 26.29 -14.50
N LEU A 300 30.13 25.64 -13.51
CA LEU A 300 29.02 26.25 -12.76
C LEU A 300 29.48 27.43 -11.92
N SER A 301 30.74 27.42 -11.47
CA SER A 301 31.28 28.51 -10.65
C SER A 301 31.37 29.82 -11.48
N GLU A 302 31.92 29.73 -12.68
CA GLU A 302 31.97 30.88 -13.61
C GLU A 302 30.57 31.36 -14.01
N LEU A 303 29.64 30.42 -14.26
CA LEU A 303 28.26 30.76 -14.60
C LEU A 303 27.56 31.50 -13.47
N VAL A 304 27.65 31.00 -12.22
CA VAL A 304 27.01 31.64 -11.06
C VAL A 304 27.66 33.00 -10.77
N GLU A 305 28.98 33.14 -10.93
CA GLU A 305 29.68 34.38 -10.77
C GLU A 305 29.18 35.43 -11.78
N TYR A 306 29.15 35.09 -13.08
CA TYR A 306 28.69 35.94 -14.15
C TYR A 306 27.21 36.35 -13.99
N ALA A 307 26.34 35.38 -13.72
CA ALA A 307 24.89 35.61 -13.54
C ALA A 307 24.56 36.43 -12.28
N SER A 308 25.40 36.37 -11.26
CA SER A 308 25.19 37.13 -10.00
C SER A 308 25.76 38.55 -10.03
N GLU A 309 26.71 38.87 -10.92
CA GLU A 309 27.40 40.15 -10.96
C GLU A 309 26.45 41.35 -11.08
N PRO A 310 25.46 41.39 -12.01
CA PRO A 310 24.53 42.52 -12.11
C PRO A 310 23.72 42.78 -10.84
N PHE A 311 23.48 41.71 -10.03
CA PHE A 311 22.69 41.82 -8.80
C PHE A 311 23.43 42.47 -7.65
N CYS A 312 24.75 42.65 -7.72
CA CYS A 312 25.49 43.46 -6.75
C CYS A 312 24.99 44.90 -6.75
N ALA A 313 24.95 45.54 -7.92
CA ALA A 313 24.46 46.90 -8.06
C ALA A 313 22.95 47.02 -7.76
N VAL A 314 22.15 46.02 -8.16
CA VAL A 314 20.71 45.98 -7.86
C VAL A 314 20.45 45.89 -6.36
N ALA A 315 21.21 45.06 -5.64
CA ALA A 315 21.10 44.95 -4.19
C ALA A 315 21.48 46.26 -3.50
N GLU A 316 22.61 46.86 -3.89
CA GLU A 316 23.08 48.14 -3.33
C GLU A 316 22.09 49.29 -3.57
N SER A 317 21.51 49.39 -4.78
CA SER A 317 20.49 50.41 -5.08
C SER A 317 19.22 50.28 -4.22
N ARG A 318 18.99 49.10 -3.64
CA ARG A 318 17.89 48.83 -2.71
C ARG A 318 18.32 48.79 -1.23
N GLY A 319 19.52 49.33 -0.92
CA GLY A 319 20.06 49.37 0.42
C GLY A 319 20.41 47.98 1.01
N LYS A 320 20.65 46.96 0.17
CA LYS A 320 20.96 45.61 0.54
C LYS A 320 22.37 45.24 0.09
N LYS A 321 22.97 44.18 0.69
CA LYS A 321 24.31 43.72 0.33
C LYS A 321 24.31 42.28 -0.12
N LEU A 322 24.78 42.02 -1.36
CA LEU A 322 25.01 40.65 -1.84
C LEU A 322 26.39 40.16 -1.39
N VAL A 323 26.43 39.04 -0.67
CA VAL A 323 27.66 38.35 -0.23
C VAL A 323 27.75 37.02 -0.96
N ARG A 324 28.89 36.75 -1.59
CA ARG A 324 29.15 35.56 -2.38
C ARG A 324 30.19 34.67 -1.69
N ASP A 325 29.85 33.39 -1.46
CA ASP A 325 30.74 32.34 -0.95
C ASP A 325 30.72 31.17 -1.94
N MET A 326 31.68 31.17 -2.88
CA MET A 326 31.67 30.26 -4.00
C MET A 326 32.92 29.40 -4.08
N GLU A 327 32.78 28.09 -4.12
CA GLU A 327 33.84 27.18 -4.51
C GLU A 327 34.09 27.29 -6.02
N THR A 328 35.37 27.30 -6.45
CA THR A 328 35.76 27.42 -7.85
C THR A 328 35.92 26.06 -8.52
N GLY A 329 35.76 26.02 -9.86
CA GLY A 329 36.04 24.84 -10.69
C GLY A 329 35.00 23.72 -10.56
N LEU A 330 33.74 24.05 -10.22
CA LEU A 330 32.64 23.08 -10.15
C LEU A 330 32.05 22.84 -11.54
N ARG A 331 32.33 21.69 -12.12
CA ARG A 331 31.83 21.32 -13.46
C ARG A 331 30.61 20.42 -13.35
N ILE A 332 29.60 20.69 -14.17
CA ILE A 332 28.37 19.90 -14.30
C ILE A 332 27.92 19.79 -15.75
N GLN A 333 27.02 18.84 -16.04
CA GLN A 333 26.32 18.78 -17.32
C GLN A 333 25.03 19.62 -17.27
N GLY A 334 24.95 20.70 -18.05
CA GLY A 334 23.80 21.58 -18.03
C GLY A 334 23.73 22.54 -19.22
N ASP A 335 22.57 23.20 -19.32
CA ASP A 335 22.33 24.27 -20.28
C ASP A 335 22.69 25.62 -19.64
N ILE A 336 23.62 26.33 -20.22
CA ILE A 336 24.19 27.59 -19.70
C ILE A 336 23.07 28.62 -19.50
N SER A 337 22.23 28.83 -20.51
CA SER A 337 21.17 29.87 -20.49
C SER A 337 20.11 29.54 -19.43
N ALA A 338 19.70 28.29 -19.35
CA ALA A 338 18.68 27.87 -18.42
C ALA A 338 19.18 27.92 -16.97
N LEU A 339 20.41 27.50 -16.69
CA LEU A 339 20.98 27.57 -15.35
C LEU A 339 21.30 29.00 -14.91
N SER A 340 21.76 29.87 -15.82
CA SER A 340 21.86 31.32 -15.54
C SER A 340 20.51 31.90 -15.13
N GLN A 341 19.44 31.56 -15.85
CA GLN A 341 18.09 31.99 -15.52
C GLN A 341 17.65 31.54 -14.12
N VAL A 342 18.05 30.34 -13.65
CA VAL A 342 17.78 29.93 -12.27
C VAL A 342 18.42 30.85 -11.26
N VAL A 343 19.71 31.19 -11.45
CA VAL A 343 20.45 32.10 -10.57
C VAL A 343 19.77 33.47 -10.54
N GLU A 344 19.44 34.02 -11.71
CA GLU A 344 18.77 35.33 -11.86
C GLU A 344 17.40 35.33 -11.14
N LEU A 345 16.58 34.27 -11.31
CA LEU A 345 15.27 34.20 -10.70
C LEU A 345 15.35 34.13 -9.17
N LEU A 346 16.34 33.40 -8.62
CA LEU A 346 16.55 33.30 -7.17
C LEU A 346 17.06 34.63 -6.59
N LEU A 347 17.99 35.29 -7.28
CA LEU A 347 18.52 36.60 -6.85
C LEU A 347 17.50 37.75 -7.03
N ASP A 348 16.70 37.75 -8.11
CA ASP A 348 15.57 38.68 -8.26
C ASP A 348 14.58 38.51 -7.11
N ASN A 349 14.27 37.26 -6.75
CA ASN A 349 13.40 36.96 -5.60
C ASN A 349 14.02 37.48 -4.29
N ALA A 350 15.29 37.19 -4.03
CA ALA A 350 15.99 37.61 -2.81
C ALA A 350 16.09 39.17 -2.73
N THR A 351 16.45 39.83 -3.82
CA THR A 351 16.56 41.29 -3.83
C THR A 351 15.24 42.04 -3.65
N ARG A 352 14.10 41.37 -4.04
CA ARG A 352 12.75 41.95 -3.85
C ARG A 352 12.25 41.81 -2.44
N TYR A 353 12.46 40.63 -1.84
CA TYR A 353 11.79 40.25 -0.60
C TYR A 353 12.71 40.28 0.63
N ALA A 354 14.00 40.53 0.45
CA ALA A 354 14.90 40.75 1.56
C ALA A 354 14.50 42.02 2.34
N SER A 355 14.58 41.95 3.68
CA SER A 355 14.38 43.12 4.54
C SER A 355 15.38 44.23 4.24
N ASP A 356 14.99 45.51 4.46
CA ASP A 356 15.85 46.66 4.20
C ASP A 356 17.12 46.60 5.09
N GLY A 357 18.26 46.96 4.52
CA GLY A 357 19.56 46.92 5.19
C GLY A 357 20.12 45.52 5.42
N SER A 358 19.43 44.47 4.97
CA SER A 358 19.86 43.10 5.20
C SER A 358 20.89 42.58 4.21
N LYS A 359 21.50 41.43 4.52
CA LYS A 359 22.40 40.73 3.59
C LYS A 359 21.64 39.66 2.81
N ILE A 360 22.00 39.50 1.54
CA ILE A 360 21.63 38.40 0.68
C ILE A 360 22.89 37.55 0.53
N GLU A 361 22.81 36.24 0.88
CA GLU A 361 23.95 35.36 0.79
C GLU A 361 23.76 34.37 -0.37
N LEU A 362 24.74 34.31 -1.26
CA LEU A 362 24.81 33.35 -2.36
C LEU A 362 25.99 32.41 -2.09
N ALA A 363 25.70 31.14 -1.86
CA ALA A 363 26.73 30.14 -1.63
C ALA A 363 26.67 29.03 -2.69
N LEU A 364 27.85 28.65 -3.21
CA LEU A 364 28.00 27.53 -4.14
C LEU A 364 29.02 26.54 -3.60
N LYS A 365 28.60 25.32 -3.35
CA LYS A 365 29.46 24.29 -2.71
C LYS A 365 29.40 22.95 -3.45
N LYS A 366 30.50 22.23 -3.45
CA LYS A 366 30.59 20.87 -3.97
C LYS A 366 29.86 19.91 -3.05
N ARG A 367 29.21 18.93 -3.64
CA ARG A 367 28.56 17.84 -2.89
C ARG A 367 29.48 16.65 -2.75
N SER A 368 29.46 16.00 -1.58
CA SER A 368 30.27 14.81 -1.29
C SER A 368 30.00 13.61 -2.20
N ARG A 369 28.83 13.55 -2.83
CA ARG A 369 28.43 12.46 -3.77
C ARG A 369 28.46 12.88 -5.24
N GLY A 370 29.19 13.95 -5.59
CA GLY A 370 29.20 14.54 -6.92
C GLY A 370 28.14 15.63 -7.10
N GLY A 371 28.35 16.51 -8.10
CA GLY A 371 27.49 17.65 -8.37
C GLY A 371 27.71 18.85 -7.43
N ALA A 372 26.76 19.80 -7.44
CA ALA A 372 26.87 21.07 -6.72
C ALA A 372 25.58 21.42 -5.95
N THR A 373 25.73 22.24 -4.94
CA THR A 373 24.62 22.87 -4.20
C THR A 373 24.78 24.38 -4.29
N LEU A 374 23.76 25.03 -4.83
CA LEU A 374 23.61 26.49 -4.85
C LEU A 374 22.58 26.87 -3.80
N GLN A 375 22.92 27.84 -2.94
CA GLN A 375 22.05 28.36 -1.91
C GLN A 375 21.92 29.87 -2.04
N VAL A 376 20.70 30.36 -1.96
CA VAL A 376 20.41 31.80 -1.85
C VAL A 376 19.59 32.00 -0.60
N SER A 377 20.13 32.76 0.36
CA SER A 377 19.45 33.08 1.61
C SER A 377 19.31 34.59 1.80
N ASN A 378 18.19 35.01 2.37
CA ASN A 378 17.92 36.40 2.70
C ASN A 378 17.01 36.49 3.95
N ALA A 379 17.17 37.59 4.67
CA ALA A 379 16.26 37.95 5.73
C ALA A 379 14.92 38.40 5.16
N VAL A 380 13.81 38.13 5.85
CA VAL A 380 12.46 38.56 5.51
C VAL A 380 11.77 39.17 6.72
N ASP A 381 10.93 40.19 6.51
CA ASP A 381 10.22 40.88 7.60
C ASP A 381 9.22 39.93 8.31
N ALA A 382 8.59 39.07 7.54
CA ALA A 382 7.73 38.01 8.05
C ALA A 382 7.92 36.72 7.23
N MET A 383 8.09 35.60 7.93
CA MET A 383 8.18 34.28 7.29
C MET A 383 6.83 33.92 6.69
N PRO A 384 6.79 33.43 5.42
CA PRO A 384 5.54 32.91 4.83
C PRO A 384 4.91 31.82 5.67
N GLU A 385 3.61 31.94 5.98
CA GLU A 385 2.89 30.97 6.77
C GLU A 385 2.65 29.66 6.01
N GLY A 386 2.73 28.54 6.72
CA GLY A 386 2.43 27.20 6.21
C GLY A 386 3.59 26.53 5.47
N ASP A 387 3.25 25.67 4.51
CA ASP A 387 4.24 24.88 3.79
C ASP A 387 4.99 25.71 2.72
N LEU A 388 6.29 25.93 2.94
CA LEU A 388 7.16 26.68 2.03
C LEU A 388 7.25 26.07 0.61
N ARG A 389 6.88 24.79 0.44
CA ARG A 389 6.77 24.19 -0.91
C ARG A 389 5.75 24.90 -1.79
N ARG A 390 4.77 25.57 -1.22
CA ARG A 390 3.77 26.37 -1.95
C ARG A 390 4.37 27.56 -2.67
N LEU A 391 5.55 28.05 -2.27
CA LEU A 391 6.27 29.12 -2.95
C LEU A 391 6.64 28.78 -4.41
N PHE A 392 6.73 27.50 -4.76
CA PHE A 392 6.98 27.01 -6.11
C PHE A 392 5.69 26.81 -6.93
N ASN A 393 4.52 26.97 -6.31
CA ASN A 393 3.26 26.90 -7.06
C ASN A 393 3.10 28.13 -7.95
N ARG A 394 2.59 27.95 -9.17
CA ARG A 394 2.33 29.03 -10.12
C ARG A 394 1.36 30.04 -9.53
N PHE A 395 1.65 31.33 -9.71
CA PHE A 395 0.86 32.45 -9.20
C PHE A 395 0.73 32.52 -7.67
N TYR A 396 1.41 31.65 -6.94
CA TYR A 396 1.38 31.74 -5.50
C TYR A 396 2.20 32.94 -5.00
N ARG A 397 1.61 33.68 -4.06
CA ARG A 397 2.24 34.81 -3.36
C ARG A 397 1.85 34.70 -1.89
N ALA A 398 2.80 34.91 -0.99
CA ALA A 398 2.50 35.02 0.44
C ALA A 398 1.62 36.27 0.68
N ASP A 399 0.62 36.18 1.58
CA ASP A 399 -0.39 37.24 1.79
C ASP A 399 0.21 38.63 2.13
N THR A 400 1.36 38.67 2.77
CA THR A 400 2.10 39.90 3.11
C THR A 400 2.62 40.67 1.88
N SER A 401 2.65 40.07 0.68
CA SER A 401 3.19 40.63 -0.55
C SER A 401 2.13 41.19 -1.50
N ARG A 402 0.87 41.38 -1.06
CA ARG A 402 -0.24 41.92 -1.88
C ARG A 402 -0.07 43.41 -2.26
N ASN A 403 0.88 44.15 -1.64
CA ASN A 403 1.18 45.50 -2.09
C ASN A 403 1.71 45.45 -3.51
N SER A 404 0.96 46.07 -4.41
CA SER A 404 1.22 46.19 -5.86
C SER A 404 2.59 46.78 -6.21
N GLN A 405 3.25 47.48 -5.29
CA GLN A 405 4.55 48.10 -5.45
C GLN A 405 5.72 47.11 -5.54
N THR A 406 5.64 45.90 -4.95
CA THR A 406 6.74 44.91 -5.00
C THR A 406 6.78 44.06 -6.28
N GLY A 407 5.79 44.15 -7.16
CA GLY A 407 5.87 43.77 -8.59
C GLY A 407 6.06 42.28 -8.95
N GLY A 408 6.07 41.34 -8.02
CA GLY A 408 6.30 39.90 -8.29
C GLY A 408 5.13 39.22 -9.01
N SER A 409 5.39 38.47 -10.09
CA SER A 409 4.38 37.73 -10.86
C SER A 409 3.95 36.39 -10.22
N GLY A 410 4.66 35.88 -9.21
CA GLY A 410 4.43 34.58 -8.62
C GLY A 410 4.77 33.40 -9.55
N VAL A 411 5.49 33.63 -10.64
CA VAL A 411 5.84 32.62 -11.65
C VAL A 411 7.34 32.25 -11.61
N GLY A 412 8.20 33.16 -11.09
CA GLY A 412 9.65 32.99 -11.17
C GLY A 412 10.18 31.72 -10.51
N LEU A 413 9.76 31.40 -9.26
CA LEU A 413 10.21 30.21 -8.55
C LEU A 413 9.72 28.92 -9.20
N SER A 414 8.53 28.92 -9.82
CA SER A 414 8.04 27.75 -10.57
C SER A 414 8.84 27.51 -11.86
N VAL A 415 9.34 28.56 -12.52
CA VAL A 415 10.27 28.45 -13.65
C VAL A 415 11.60 27.87 -13.19
N ALA A 416 12.17 28.42 -12.10
CA ALA A 416 13.41 27.89 -11.52
C ALA A 416 13.30 26.40 -11.17
N GLN A 417 12.19 25.98 -10.54
CA GLN A 417 11.93 24.58 -10.25
C GLN A 417 11.89 23.72 -11.51
N ALA A 418 11.16 24.14 -12.55
CA ALA A 418 11.05 23.38 -13.79
C ALA A 418 12.42 23.19 -14.47
N ILE A 419 13.26 24.21 -14.50
CA ILE A 419 14.62 24.14 -15.06
C ILE A 419 15.48 23.16 -14.25
N VAL A 420 15.49 23.28 -12.93
CA VAL A 420 16.29 22.42 -12.04
C VAL A 420 15.87 20.96 -12.17
N GLU A 421 14.57 20.68 -12.20
CA GLU A 421 14.04 19.31 -12.38
C GLU A 421 14.41 18.73 -13.75
N ALA A 422 14.43 19.54 -14.81
CA ALA A 422 14.87 19.11 -16.14
C ALA A 422 16.37 18.79 -16.21
N HIS A 423 17.15 19.37 -15.30
CA HIS A 423 18.56 19.03 -15.09
C HIS A 423 18.77 17.89 -14.08
N SER A 424 17.70 17.16 -13.73
CA SER A 424 17.73 16.04 -12.76
C SER A 424 18.14 16.50 -11.35
N GLY A 425 18.00 17.78 -11.06
CA GLY A 425 18.25 18.40 -9.77
C GLY A 425 17.00 18.47 -8.90
N SER A 426 17.12 19.16 -7.77
CA SER A 426 15.99 19.51 -6.91
C SER A 426 16.16 20.89 -6.31
N ILE A 427 15.05 21.61 -6.10
CA ILE A 427 15.03 22.92 -5.44
C ILE A 427 14.11 22.83 -4.21
N ARG A 428 14.51 23.49 -3.12
CA ARG A 428 13.75 23.54 -1.87
C ARG A 428 13.84 24.92 -1.23
N ALA A 429 12.79 25.30 -0.53
CA ALA A 429 12.78 26.48 0.35
C ALA A 429 12.73 26.00 1.80
N GLN A 430 13.55 26.60 2.67
CA GLN A 430 13.64 26.27 4.08
C GLN A 430 13.76 27.56 4.88
N ALA A 431 13.15 27.59 6.07
CA ALA A 431 13.44 28.62 7.06
C ALA A 431 14.71 28.19 7.83
N LEU A 432 15.73 29.03 7.85
CA LEU A 432 16.92 28.80 8.66
C LEU A 432 16.67 29.26 10.12
N ASP A 433 15.90 30.31 10.27
CA ASP A 433 15.42 30.86 11.55
C ASP A 433 14.05 31.56 11.35
N ALA A 434 13.58 32.32 12.33
CA ALA A 434 12.28 33.01 12.27
C ALA A 434 12.20 34.09 11.18
N HIS A 435 13.33 34.58 10.70
CA HIS A 435 13.42 35.71 9.76
C HIS A 435 14.29 35.44 8.54
N THR A 436 14.88 34.25 8.40
CA THR A 436 15.78 33.94 7.28
C THR A 436 15.23 32.79 6.45
N ILE A 437 14.92 33.06 5.18
CA ILE A 437 14.55 32.04 4.18
C ILE A 437 15.77 31.67 3.33
N CYS A 438 15.90 30.39 3.02
CA CYS A 438 16.95 29.85 2.17
C CYS A 438 16.36 29.00 1.05
N PHE A 439 16.74 29.29 -0.18
CA PHE A 439 16.46 28.47 -1.35
C PHE A 439 17.69 27.65 -1.68
N THR A 440 17.55 26.34 -1.67
CA THR A 440 18.64 25.39 -1.96
C THR A 440 18.36 24.65 -3.26
N VAL A 441 19.23 24.80 -4.22
CA VAL A 441 19.25 24.07 -5.50
C VAL A 441 20.34 23.02 -5.43
N THR A 442 20.01 21.77 -5.78
CA THR A 442 20.98 20.68 -5.89
C THR A 442 21.01 20.19 -7.32
N LEU A 443 22.20 20.15 -7.91
CA LEU A 443 22.47 19.65 -9.26
C LEU A 443 23.37 18.41 -9.18
N PRO A 444 23.15 17.42 -10.08
CA PRO A 444 23.95 16.18 -10.09
C PRO A 444 25.38 16.39 -10.59
#